data_c73343f2cd80082cb16cac2ed3775c28
#
_entry.id   c73343f2cd80082cb16cac2ed3775c28
#
_cell.length_a   1.000
_cell.length_b   1.000
_cell.length_c   1.000
_cell.angle_alpha   90.00
_cell.angle_beta   90.00
_cell.angle_gamma   90.00
#
_symmetry.space_group_name_H-M   'P 1'
#
loop_
_entity.id
_entity.type
_entity.pdbx_description
1 polymer ?
#
loop_
_entity_poly.entity_id
_entity_poly.type
_entity_poly.pdbx_seq_one_letter_code
_entity_poly.pdbx_strand_id
1 'polypeptide(L)'
;DDLLFLSKECWSNGSIATVDVSYPSFPLYLPYNPELAKGMMRPILKFARMPVWNYDFAPHDAGTYPACNGQGYGVKKSVEARLSTKRNQPFTASSLRVRCRAVALCCC
;
A
#
# COMPACT_ATOMS: atom_id res chain seq x y z
N ASP A 1 -2.11 0.57 -18.60
CA ASP A 1 -1.69 1.26 -17.36
C ASP A 1 -2.65 0.90 -16.25
N ASP A 2 -2.13 0.38 -15.13
CA ASP A 2 -2.96 0.01 -13.98
C ASP A 2 -3.34 1.25 -13.16
N LEU A 3 -4.62 1.44 -12.89
CA LEU A 3 -5.06 2.42 -11.92
C LEU A 3 -4.61 2.00 -10.51
N LEU A 4 -3.91 2.88 -9.80
CA LEU A 4 -3.67 2.76 -8.37
C LEU A 4 -4.44 3.85 -7.64
N PHE A 5 -5.29 3.43 -6.70
CA PHE A 5 -6.07 4.31 -5.86
C PHE A 5 -5.64 4.10 -4.41
N LEU A 6 -4.80 5.01 -3.93
CA LEU A 6 -4.12 4.86 -2.64
C LEU A 6 -4.98 5.46 -1.52
N SER A 7 -5.48 4.63 -0.63
CA SER A 7 -6.01 5.10 0.66
C SER A 7 -4.86 5.49 1.59
N LYS A 8 -5.08 6.49 2.44
CA LYS A 8 -4.11 6.93 3.45
C LYS A 8 -4.82 7.12 4.79
N GLU A 9 -4.25 6.54 5.83
CA GLU A 9 -4.67 6.86 7.18
C GLU A 9 -4.22 8.26 7.58
N CYS A 10 -5.15 9.08 8.09
CA CYS A 10 -4.89 10.50 8.35
C CYS A 10 -4.50 10.78 9.80
N TRP A 11 -5.12 10.08 10.75
CA TRP A 11 -5.03 10.38 12.18
C TRP A 11 -4.14 9.41 12.97
N SER A 12 -3.70 8.31 12.36
CA SER A 12 -2.83 7.35 13.01
C SER A 12 -1.37 7.51 12.58
N ASN A 13 -0.88 6.63 11.76
CA ASN A 13 0.53 6.57 11.36
C ASN A 13 0.80 6.99 9.91
N GLY A 14 -0.25 7.39 9.16
CA GLY A 14 -0.12 7.76 7.76
C GLY A 14 0.13 6.59 6.81
N SER A 15 -0.23 5.38 7.20
CA SER A 15 -0.08 4.19 6.36
C SER A 15 -0.88 4.27 5.07
N ILE A 16 -0.33 3.69 4.01
CA ILE A 16 -0.91 3.69 2.66
C ILE A 16 -1.43 2.30 2.34
N ALA A 17 -2.58 2.25 1.65
CA ALA A 17 -3.25 1.03 1.22
C ALA A 17 -3.52 0.04 2.36
N THR A 18 -3.86 0.57 3.53
CA THR A 18 -4.20 -0.19 4.71
C THR A 18 -5.46 -1.02 4.45
N VAL A 19 -5.40 -2.33 4.65
CA VAL A 19 -6.46 -3.26 4.24
C VAL A 19 -7.75 -3.04 5.02
N ASP A 20 -7.66 -2.80 6.32
CA ASP A 20 -8.82 -2.57 7.20
C ASP A 20 -9.50 -1.20 6.97
N VAL A 21 -8.81 -0.26 6.33
CA VAL A 21 -9.40 1.01 5.85
C VAL A 21 -10.01 0.85 4.46
N SER A 22 -9.31 0.14 3.57
CA SER A 22 -9.76 -0.04 2.19
C SER A 22 -10.99 -0.93 2.07
N TYR A 23 -11.03 -2.03 2.84
CA TYR A 23 -12.11 -3.01 2.76
C TYR A 23 -13.50 -2.43 3.09
N PRO A 24 -13.71 -1.68 4.17
CA PRO A 24 -15.02 -1.11 4.48
C PRO A 24 -15.47 0.00 3.52
N SER A 25 -14.57 0.55 2.71
CA SER A 25 -14.92 1.54 1.68
C SER A 25 -15.42 0.92 0.36
N PHE A 26 -15.23 -0.39 0.13
CA PHE A 26 -15.66 -1.06 -1.09
C PHE A 26 -17.15 -0.93 -1.42
N PRO A 27 -18.10 -1.03 -0.45
CA PRO A 27 -19.51 -0.84 -0.73
C PRO A 27 -19.85 0.50 -1.37
N LEU A 28 -19.06 1.55 -1.10
CA LEU A 28 -19.20 2.84 -1.74
C LEU A 28 -18.76 2.81 -3.22
N TYR A 29 -17.64 2.15 -3.52
CA TYR A 29 -17.04 2.20 -4.86
C TYR A 29 -17.61 1.15 -5.82
N LEU A 30 -18.00 -0.02 -5.34
CA LEU A 30 -18.47 -1.12 -6.19
C LEU A 30 -19.65 -0.75 -7.09
N PRO A 31 -20.71 -0.05 -6.62
CA PRO A 31 -21.82 0.32 -7.48
C PRO A 31 -21.51 1.46 -8.45
N TYR A 32 -20.56 2.34 -8.13
CA TYR A 32 -20.24 3.51 -8.96
C TYR A 32 -19.10 3.25 -9.94
N ASN A 33 -18.02 2.67 -9.46
CA ASN A 33 -16.84 2.39 -10.27
C ASN A 33 -15.99 1.28 -9.66
N PRO A 34 -16.21 0.02 -10.04
CA PRO A 34 -15.45 -1.12 -9.51
C PRO A 34 -13.94 -1.04 -9.77
N GLU A 35 -13.50 -0.29 -10.79
CA GLU A 35 -12.06 -0.11 -11.04
C GLU A 35 -11.36 0.68 -9.92
N LEU A 36 -12.07 1.55 -9.19
CA LEU A 36 -11.53 2.21 -8.01
C LEU A 36 -11.29 1.19 -6.88
N ALA A 37 -12.23 0.28 -6.63
CA ALA A 37 -12.06 -0.79 -5.66
C ALA A 37 -10.87 -1.70 -6.02
N LYS A 38 -10.74 -2.10 -7.28
CA LYS A 38 -9.57 -2.83 -7.77
C LYS A 38 -8.29 -2.01 -7.62
N GLY A 39 -8.35 -0.70 -7.92
CA GLY A 39 -7.24 0.24 -7.73
C GLY A 39 -6.74 0.31 -6.30
N MET A 40 -7.63 0.20 -5.30
CA MET A 40 -7.26 0.16 -3.88
C MET A 40 -6.57 -1.15 -3.49
N MET A 41 -6.93 -2.27 -4.10
CA MET A 41 -6.31 -3.58 -3.82
C MET A 41 -4.95 -3.76 -4.49
N ARG A 42 -4.74 -3.16 -5.66
CA ARG A 42 -3.51 -3.37 -6.45
C ARG A 42 -2.21 -3.07 -5.69
N PRO A 43 -2.08 -1.96 -4.93
CA PRO A 43 -0.85 -1.66 -4.21
C PRO A 43 -0.46 -2.73 -3.20
N ILE A 44 -1.41 -3.18 -2.40
CA ILE A 44 -1.17 -4.18 -1.37
C ILE A 44 -0.87 -5.55 -1.96
N LEU A 45 -1.55 -5.94 -3.04
CA LEU A 45 -1.29 -7.18 -3.76
C LEU A 45 0.07 -7.17 -4.46
N LYS A 46 0.49 -6.02 -5.01
CA LYS A 46 1.83 -5.87 -5.58
C LYS A 46 2.89 -5.99 -4.48
N PHE A 47 2.70 -5.34 -3.34
CA PHE A 47 3.62 -5.43 -2.20
C PHE A 47 3.72 -6.87 -1.67
N ALA A 48 2.60 -7.56 -1.50
CA ALA A 48 2.56 -8.94 -1.03
C ALA A 48 3.32 -9.93 -1.94
N ARG A 49 3.44 -9.62 -3.23
CA ARG A 49 4.16 -10.45 -4.20
C ARG A 49 5.66 -10.14 -4.30
N MET A 50 6.12 -9.11 -3.59
CA MET A 50 7.53 -8.74 -3.63
C MET A 50 8.39 -9.70 -2.81
N PRO A 51 9.62 -9.99 -3.23
CA PRO A 51 10.53 -10.85 -2.45
C PRO A 51 10.87 -10.33 -1.05
N VAL A 52 10.57 -9.06 -0.78
CA VAL A 52 10.76 -8.46 0.55
C VAL A 52 9.68 -8.93 1.53
N TRP A 53 8.49 -9.28 1.03
CA TRP A 53 7.41 -9.85 1.82
C TRP A 53 7.50 -11.37 1.78
N ASN A 54 8.09 -11.96 2.79
CA ASN A 54 8.33 -13.41 2.89
C ASN A 54 7.47 -14.10 3.95
N TYR A 55 6.33 -13.49 4.27
CA TYR A 55 5.34 -14.06 5.18
C TYR A 55 4.23 -14.78 4.39
N ASP A 56 3.59 -15.75 5.03
CA ASP A 56 2.47 -16.53 4.50
C ASP A 56 1.10 -15.88 4.72
N PHE A 57 1.08 -14.66 5.25
CA PHE A 57 -0.12 -13.84 5.42
C PHE A 57 0.00 -12.52 4.64
N ALA A 58 -1.15 -11.89 4.37
CA ALA A 58 -1.21 -10.63 3.66
C ALA A 58 -0.62 -9.47 4.47
N PRO A 59 0.08 -8.51 3.85
CA PRO A 59 0.52 -7.31 4.53
C PRO A 59 -0.68 -6.45 4.97
N HIS A 60 -0.53 -5.75 6.09
CA HIS A 60 -1.51 -4.83 6.62
C HIS A 60 -1.57 -3.52 5.80
N ASP A 61 -0.42 -2.99 5.40
CA ASP A 61 -0.27 -1.77 4.63
C ASP A 61 0.97 -1.82 3.73
N ALA A 62 1.12 -0.83 2.85
CA ALA A 62 2.26 -0.72 1.95
C ALA A 62 3.36 0.25 2.48
N GLY A 63 3.24 0.70 3.72
CA GLY A 63 4.17 1.64 4.34
C GLY A 63 3.60 3.04 4.49
N THR A 64 4.44 3.97 4.91
CA THR A 64 4.03 5.32 5.31
C THR A 64 4.07 6.29 4.12
N TYR A 65 3.09 7.19 4.05
CA TYR A 65 3.07 8.28 3.09
C TYR A 65 4.24 9.27 3.33
N PRO A 66 4.88 9.79 2.27
CA PRO A 66 4.73 9.48 0.84
C PRO A 66 5.62 8.34 0.35
N ALA A 67 6.41 7.73 1.23
CA ALA A 67 7.52 6.87 0.85
C ALA A 67 7.10 5.48 0.37
N CYS A 68 5.95 4.96 0.79
CA CYS A 68 5.52 3.58 0.50
C CYS A 68 6.64 2.57 0.78
N ASN A 69 7.28 2.70 1.93
CA ASN A 69 8.53 2.01 2.27
C ASN A 69 8.34 0.58 2.79
N GLY A 70 7.15 0.03 2.65
CA GLY A 70 6.77 -1.28 3.16
C GLY A 70 6.26 -1.24 4.61
N GLN A 71 5.51 -2.27 4.99
CA GLN A 71 4.91 -2.36 6.30
C GLN A 71 5.96 -2.40 7.41
N GLY A 72 5.86 -1.47 8.36
CA GLY A 72 6.65 -1.48 9.62
C GLY A 72 5.84 -1.96 10.81
N TYR A 73 4.52 -1.76 10.78
CA TYR A 73 3.61 -2.12 11.87
C TYR A 73 3.43 -3.63 12.01
N GLY A 74 3.50 -4.14 13.22
CA GLY A 74 3.22 -5.55 13.53
C GLY A 74 4.23 -6.56 13.00
N VAL A 75 5.28 -6.15 12.28
CA VAL A 75 6.35 -7.03 11.81
C VAL A 75 7.60 -6.87 12.65
N LYS A 76 8.28 -7.98 12.94
CA LYS A 76 9.51 -7.97 13.75
C LYS A 76 10.62 -7.18 13.04
N LYS A 77 11.50 -6.53 13.81
CA LYS A 77 12.66 -5.74 13.35
C LYS A 77 13.54 -6.39 12.27
N SER A 78 13.45 -7.70 12.10
CA SER A 78 14.14 -8.43 11.03
C SER A 78 13.75 -7.98 9.61
N VAL A 79 12.53 -7.45 9.42
CA VAL A 79 12.10 -6.89 8.12
C VAL A 79 12.67 -5.50 7.94
N GLU A 80 12.69 -4.67 8.97
CA GLU A 80 13.33 -3.35 8.92
C GLU A 80 14.83 -3.47 8.59
N ALA A 81 15.52 -4.43 9.18
CA ALA A 81 16.93 -4.69 8.88
C ALA A 81 17.11 -5.12 7.41
N ARG A 82 16.23 -5.96 6.87
CA ARG A 82 16.28 -6.38 5.46
C ARG A 82 15.89 -5.26 4.49
N LEU A 83 14.90 -4.44 4.85
CA LEU A 83 14.53 -3.24 4.10
C LEU A 83 15.67 -2.21 4.14
N SER A 84 16.36 -2.07 5.28
CA SER A 84 17.49 -1.16 5.41
C SER A 84 18.74 -1.64 4.65
N THR A 85 18.98 -2.94 4.58
CA THR A 85 20.11 -3.52 3.84
C THR A 85 19.90 -3.48 2.31
N LYS A 86 18.65 -3.49 1.86
CA LYS A 86 18.28 -3.28 0.45
C LYS A 86 17.96 -1.82 0.13
N ARG A 87 18.35 -0.87 0.97
CA ARG A 87 18.13 0.57 0.81
C ARG A 87 18.75 1.20 -0.45
N ASN A 88 19.48 0.43 -1.25
CA ASN A 88 19.95 0.86 -2.57
C ASN A 88 18.89 0.74 -3.68
N GLN A 89 17.69 0.24 -3.35
CA GLN A 89 16.52 0.36 -4.22
C GLN A 89 15.31 0.74 -3.36
N PRO A 90 15.05 2.04 -3.18
CA PRO A 90 13.84 2.47 -2.52
C PRO A 90 12.64 1.94 -3.31
N PHE A 91 11.71 1.26 -2.61
CA PHE A 91 10.36 1.09 -3.09
C PHE A 91 9.73 2.48 -3.14
N THR A 92 10.04 3.21 -4.19
CA THR A 92 9.39 4.49 -4.46
C THR A 92 8.15 4.21 -5.30
N ALA A 93 7.18 5.12 -5.28
CA ALA A 93 6.06 5.10 -6.22
C ALA A 93 6.54 4.99 -7.69
N SER A 94 7.79 5.33 -7.98
CA SER A 94 8.45 5.15 -9.27
C SER A 94 8.88 3.70 -9.57
N SER A 95 9.08 2.86 -8.55
CA SER A 95 9.32 1.41 -8.73
C SER A 95 8.04 0.66 -9.13
N LEU A 96 6.91 1.18 -8.74
CA LEU A 96 5.64 0.94 -9.41
C LEU A 96 5.69 1.75 -10.71
N ARG A 97 6.29 1.27 -11.79
CA ARG A 97 6.24 1.93 -13.10
C ARG A 97 4.78 2.11 -13.52
N VAL A 98 4.15 3.09 -12.92
CA VAL A 98 2.77 3.49 -13.15
C VAL A 98 2.78 4.99 -13.20
N ARG A 99 2.32 5.55 -14.29
CA ARG A 99 1.91 6.95 -14.30
C ARG A 99 0.73 7.06 -13.33
N CYS A 100 1.05 7.19 -12.03
CA CYS A 100 0.07 7.40 -10.99
C CYS A 100 -0.55 8.77 -11.17
N ARG A 101 -1.80 8.82 -11.60
CA ARG A 101 -2.67 9.87 -11.11
C ARG A 101 -3.08 9.43 -9.70
N ALA A 102 -2.25 9.76 -8.72
CA ALA A 102 -2.56 9.49 -7.33
C ALA A 102 -3.68 10.43 -6.90
N VAL A 103 -4.88 9.92 -6.75
CA VAL A 103 -5.93 10.58 -5.99
C VAL A 103 -5.78 10.07 -4.57
N ALA A 104 -5.21 10.88 -3.69
CA ALA A 104 -5.17 10.58 -2.26
C ALA A 104 -6.52 10.97 -1.66
N LEU A 105 -7.34 9.99 -1.32
CA LEU A 105 -8.46 10.19 -0.42
C LEU A 105 -7.97 10.11 1.02
N CYS A 106 -8.07 11.23 1.73
CA CYS A 106 -7.95 11.28 3.17
C CYS A 106 -9.27 10.74 3.74
N CYS A 107 -9.27 9.52 4.30
CA CYS A 107 -10.40 9.06 5.10
C CYS A 107 -10.31 9.77 6.45
N CYS A 108 -11.19 10.76 6.65
CA CYS A 108 -11.46 11.35 7.97
C CYS A 108 -12.43 10.47 8.72
#